data_50ca13774323aaa65eaca4b70ca289a5
#
_entry.id   50ca13774323aaa65eaca4b70ca289a5
#
_cell.length_a   1.000
_cell.length_b   1.000
_cell.length_c   1.000
_cell.angle_alpha   90.00
_cell.angle_beta   90.00
_cell.angle_gamma   90.00
#
_symmetry.space_group_name_H-M   'P 1'
#
loop_
_entity.id
_entity.type
_entity.pdbx_description
1 polymer ?
#
loop_
_entity_poly.entity_id
_entity_poly.type
_entity_poly.pdbx_seq_one_letter_code
_entity_poly.pdbx_strand_id
1 'polypeptide(L)'
;LGYLAPASLWAEMNDASVWVSTYTRTLQQQIADELSRLYPDATERAKKVVIRKGRENYLCLLNLEEALGRMPGQPADAVALGLMARWASASSDGDLTGASFPAWLVDLIGTRLSVGLADRRGECIHSACLHYHKCFGEKSIRAARQADIVIANHALVMIQAAIGGPEGSRPTRYIFDE
;
A
#
# COMPACT_ATOMS: atom_id res chain seq x y z
N LEU A 1 -13.31 -17.35 4.20
CA LEU A 1 -12.47 -18.21 5.10
C LEU A 1 -12.04 -19.54 4.46
N GLY A 2 -12.82 -20.11 3.51
CA GLY A 2 -12.59 -21.47 3.01
C GLY A 2 -11.17 -21.75 2.51
N TYR A 3 -10.57 -20.87 1.73
CA TYR A 3 -9.20 -21.02 1.25
C TYR A 3 -8.17 -20.23 2.09
N LEU A 4 -8.58 -19.23 2.87
CA LEU A 4 -7.66 -18.39 3.65
C LEU A 4 -7.03 -19.15 4.81
N ALA A 5 -7.81 -19.99 5.51
CA ALA A 5 -7.28 -20.78 6.62
C ALA A 5 -6.22 -21.81 6.16
N PRO A 6 -6.44 -22.66 5.13
CA PRO A 6 -5.37 -23.53 4.64
C PRO A 6 -4.20 -22.75 4.02
N ALA A 7 -4.45 -21.59 3.40
CA ALA A 7 -3.39 -20.75 2.87
C ALA A 7 -2.47 -20.20 3.97
N SER A 8 -3.05 -19.73 5.08
CA SER A 8 -2.28 -19.23 6.23
C SER A 8 -1.45 -20.32 6.89
N LEU A 9 -2.03 -21.50 7.08
CA LEU A 9 -1.29 -22.67 7.62
C LEU A 9 -0.15 -23.09 6.70
N TRP A 10 -0.40 -23.13 5.40
CA TRP A 10 0.64 -23.48 4.43
C TRP A 10 1.79 -22.48 4.45
N ALA A 11 1.49 -21.19 4.50
CA ALA A 11 2.50 -20.13 4.57
C ALA A 11 3.38 -20.27 5.83
N GLU A 12 2.76 -20.50 6.99
CA GLU A 12 3.46 -20.67 8.26
C GLU A 12 4.33 -21.93 8.29
N MET A 13 3.80 -23.08 7.85
CA MET A 13 4.52 -24.35 7.85
C MET A 13 5.71 -24.38 6.89
N ASN A 14 5.72 -23.58 5.84
CA ASN A 14 6.74 -23.58 4.80
C ASN A 14 7.64 -22.33 4.83
N ASP A 15 7.50 -21.47 5.84
CA ASP A 15 8.14 -20.14 5.84
C ASP A 15 7.97 -19.43 4.49
N ALA A 16 6.71 -19.34 4.04
CA ALA A 16 6.33 -18.99 2.69
C ALA A 16 5.40 -17.77 2.67
N SER A 17 5.08 -17.30 1.48
CA SER A 17 4.11 -16.22 1.26
C SER A 17 3.00 -16.67 0.32
N VAL A 18 1.76 -16.33 0.65
CA VAL A 18 0.60 -16.53 -0.23
C VAL A 18 0.06 -15.18 -0.68
N TRP A 19 0.02 -14.99 -1.98
CA TRP A 19 -0.55 -13.78 -2.60
C TRP A 19 -1.97 -14.07 -3.03
N VAL A 20 -2.92 -13.33 -2.43
CA VAL A 20 -4.34 -13.40 -2.75
C VAL A 20 -4.69 -12.25 -3.70
N SER A 21 -5.07 -12.62 -4.90
CA SER A 21 -5.43 -11.71 -5.96
C SER A 21 -6.93 -11.47 -5.98
N THR A 22 -7.34 -10.19 -5.95
CA THR A 22 -8.77 -9.81 -6.03
C THR A 22 -8.96 -8.73 -7.07
N TYR A 23 -10.17 -8.64 -7.63
CA TYR A 23 -10.49 -7.63 -8.63
C TYR A 23 -10.79 -6.27 -8.02
N THR A 24 -11.51 -6.20 -6.89
CA THR A 24 -12.01 -4.94 -6.33
C THR A 24 -11.40 -4.61 -4.96
N ARG A 25 -11.39 -3.32 -4.61
CA ARG A 25 -10.98 -2.85 -3.27
C ARG A 25 -11.92 -3.36 -2.17
N THR A 26 -13.21 -3.51 -2.49
CA THR A 26 -14.20 -4.06 -1.55
C THR A 26 -13.87 -5.49 -1.18
N LEU A 27 -13.51 -6.33 -2.15
CA LEU A 27 -13.07 -7.71 -1.90
C LEU A 27 -11.77 -7.75 -1.10
N GLN A 28 -10.83 -6.85 -1.37
CA GLN A 28 -9.60 -6.74 -0.57
C GLN A 28 -9.91 -6.48 0.90
N GLN A 29 -10.85 -5.58 1.17
CA GLN A 29 -11.26 -5.26 2.53
C GLN A 29 -12.00 -6.44 3.17
N GLN A 30 -12.89 -7.10 2.46
CA GLN A 30 -13.59 -8.30 2.96
C GLN A 30 -12.62 -9.42 3.35
N ILE A 31 -11.61 -9.68 2.53
CA ILE A 31 -10.56 -10.67 2.84
C ILE A 31 -9.76 -10.23 4.07
N ALA A 32 -9.42 -8.95 4.19
CA ALA A 32 -8.72 -8.43 5.36
C ALA A 32 -9.55 -8.59 6.63
N ASP A 33 -10.87 -8.33 6.56
CA ASP A 33 -11.79 -8.50 7.68
C ASP A 33 -11.94 -9.98 8.08
N GLU A 34 -11.96 -10.90 7.11
CA GLU A 34 -11.96 -12.34 7.39
C GLU A 34 -10.64 -12.80 8.04
N LEU A 35 -9.50 -12.28 7.57
CA LEU A 35 -8.21 -12.57 8.17
C LEU A 35 -8.08 -12.00 9.60
N SER A 36 -8.85 -10.97 9.94
CA SER A 36 -8.91 -10.47 11.32
C SER A 36 -9.49 -11.50 12.32
N ARG A 37 -10.28 -12.45 11.82
CA ARG A 37 -10.81 -13.57 12.62
C ARG A 37 -9.77 -14.69 12.78
N LEU A 38 -8.89 -14.90 11.80
CA LEU A 38 -7.79 -15.87 11.89
C LEU A 38 -6.65 -15.34 12.75
N TYR A 39 -6.38 -14.04 12.66
CA TYR A 39 -5.35 -13.33 13.42
C TYR A 39 -6.00 -12.25 14.31
N PRO A 40 -6.55 -12.61 15.48
CA PRO A 40 -7.23 -11.66 16.36
C PRO A 40 -6.29 -10.59 16.92
N ASP A 41 -5.04 -10.95 17.22
CA ASP A 41 -4.02 -10.01 17.68
C ASP A 41 -3.63 -9.06 16.54
N ALA A 42 -3.85 -7.76 16.75
CA ALA A 42 -3.59 -6.72 15.76
C ALA A 42 -2.10 -6.60 15.43
N THR A 43 -1.23 -6.84 16.41
CA THR A 43 0.23 -6.74 16.23
C THR A 43 0.75 -7.89 15.40
N GLU A 44 0.28 -9.10 15.67
CA GLU A 44 0.60 -10.29 14.89
C GLU A 44 0.05 -10.15 13.46
N ARG A 45 -1.23 -9.77 13.34
CA ARG A 45 -1.88 -9.55 12.04
C ARG A 45 -1.14 -8.54 11.18
N ALA A 46 -0.69 -7.42 11.74
CA ALA A 46 0.05 -6.39 11.02
C ALA A 46 1.41 -6.89 10.45
N LYS A 47 1.98 -7.94 11.04
CA LYS A 47 3.20 -8.58 10.55
C LYS A 47 2.92 -9.64 9.49
N LYS A 48 1.85 -10.42 9.68
CA LYS A 48 1.52 -11.58 8.84
C LYS A 48 0.67 -11.24 7.61
N VAL A 49 -0.14 -10.17 7.68
CA VAL A 49 -1.10 -9.81 6.62
C VAL A 49 -0.84 -8.41 6.11
N VAL A 50 -0.64 -8.27 4.81
CA VAL A 50 -0.40 -6.97 4.15
C VAL A 50 -1.34 -6.79 2.97
N ILE A 51 -2.04 -5.66 2.92
CA ILE A 51 -2.74 -5.21 1.72
C ILE A 51 -1.75 -4.36 0.91
N ARG A 52 -1.39 -4.85 -0.27
CA ARG A 52 -0.52 -4.14 -1.19
C ARG A 52 -1.32 -3.51 -2.32
N LYS A 53 -1.19 -2.21 -2.48
CA LYS A 53 -1.79 -1.43 -3.56
C LYS A 53 -0.73 -0.97 -4.57
N GLY A 54 -1.15 -0.50 -5.73
CA GLY A 54 -0.28 0.17 -6.67
C GLY A 54 0.30 1.46 -6.09
N ARG A 55 1.47 1.89 -6.57
CA ARG A 55 2.16 3.08 -6.06
C ARG A 55 1.31 4.35 -6.15
N GLU A 56 0.47 4.43 -7.16
CA GLU A 56 -0.49 5.52 -7.38
C GLU A 56 -1.53 5.71 -6.26
N ASN A 57 -1.61 4.76 -5.34
CA ASN A 57 -2.49 4.86 -4.17
C ASN A 57 -1.79 5.43 -2.93
N TYR A 58 -0.48 5.64 -2.99
CA TYR A 58 0.29 6.16 -1.87
C TYR A 58 0.76 7.58 -2.11
N LEU A 59 0.82 8.36 -1.03
CA LEU A 59 1.45 9.67 -1.05
C LEU A 59 2.93 9.54 -1.40
N CYS A 60 3.38 10.29 -2.40
CA CYS A 60 4.79 10.46 -2.70
C CYS A 60 5.36 11.63 -1.89
N LEU A 61 6.31 11.33 -1.00
CA LEU A 61 6.93 12.36 -0.15
C LEU A 61 7.76 13.35 -0.97
N LEU A 62 8.36 12.92 -2.08
CA LEU A 62 9.09 13.80 -2.99
C LEU A 62 8.15 14.79 -3.66
N ASN A 63 7.03 14.31 -4.21
CA ASN A 63 6.03 15.17 -4.84
C ASN A 63 5.41 16.17 -3.84
N LEU A 64 5.20 15.73 -2.59
CA LEU A 64 4.72 16.61 -1.53
C LEU A 64 5.75 17.70 -1.20
N GLU A 65 7.02 17.34 -1.05
CA GLU A 65 8.11 18.29 -0.79
C GLU A 65 8.23 19.32 -1.92
N GLU A 66 8.22 18.85 -3.16
CA GLU A 66 8.23 19.74 -4.32
C GLU A 66 7.01 20.66 -4.39
N ALA A 67 5.82 20.13 -4.08
CA ALA A 67 4.60 20.94 -4.06
C ALA A 67 4.64 22.02 -2.96
N LEU A 68 5.18 21.70 -1.79
CA LEU A 68 5.39 22.64 -0.70
C LEU A 68 6.47 23.69 -1.04
N GLY A 69 7.51 23.31 -1.77
CA GLY A 69 8.59 24.20 -2.22
C GLY A 69 8.18 25.16 -3.35
N ARG A 70 7.18 24.79 -4.14
CA ARG A 70 6.59 25.68 -5.14
C ARG A 70 5.60 26.59 -4.42
N MET A 71 5.87 27.88 -4.38
CA MET A 71 4.92 28.86 -3.79
C MET A 71 3.53 28.65 -4.40
N PRO A 72 2.51 28.24 -3.61
CA PRO A 72 1.16 28.10 -4.13
C PRO A 72 0.64 29.42 -4.65
N GLY A 73 0.13 29.46 -5.86
CA GLY A 73 -0.43 30.68 -6.45
C GLY A 73 -1.75 31.11 -5.79
N GLN A 74 -2.38 30.22 -5.01
CA GLN A 74 -3.62 30.48 -4.30
C GLN A 74 -3.48 30.12 -2.81
N PRO A 75 -4.00 30.94 -1.89
CA PRO A 75 -3.96 30.67 -0.45
C PRO A 75 -4.65 29.34 -0.06
N ALA A 76 -5.71 28.94 -0.77
CA ALA A 76 -6.40 27.70 -0.56
C ALA A 76 -5.49 26.48 -0.78
N ASP A 77 -4.64 26.51 -1.81
CA ASP A 77 -3.67 25.44 -2.09
C ASP A 77 -2.63 25.34 -0.99
N ALA A 78 -2.20 26.46 -0.41
CA ALA A 78 -1.25 26.47 0.71
C ALA A 78 -1.85 25.80 1.96
N VAL A 79 -3.12 26.08 2.27
CA VAL A 79 -3.85 25.44 3.38
C VAL A 79 -3.98 23.93 3.13
N ALA A 80 -4.40 23.56 1.92
CA ALA A 80 -4.56 22.16 1.52
C ALA A 80 -3.25 21.38 1.63
N LEU A 81 -2.15 21.95 1.12
CA LEU A 81 -0.81 21.33 1.22
C LEU A 81 -0.32 21.22 2.67
N GLY A 82 -0.57 22.24 3.51
CA GLY A 82 -0.25 22.21 4.94
C GLY A 82 -1.00 21.09 5.67
N LEU A 83 -2.29 20.90 5.37
CA LEU A 83 -3.08 19.80 5.92
C LEU A 83 -2.60 18.45 5.44
N MET A 84 -2.21 18.31 4.16
CA MET A 84 -1.59 17.09 3.63
C MET A 84 -0.26 16.78 4.32
N ALA A 85 0.59 17.77 4.54
CA ALA A 85 1.86 17.58 5.26
C ALA A 85 1.63 17.12 6.70
N ARG A 86 0.64 17.71 7.39
CA ARG A 86 0.25 17.29 8.74
C ARG A 86 -0.28 15.85 8.76
N TRP A 87 -1.17 15.49 7.81
CA TRP A 87 -1.65 14.12 7.70
C TRP A 87 -0.50 13.15 7.39
N ALA A 88 0.39 13.49 6.45
CA ALA A 88 1.54 12.68 6.09
C ALA A 88 2.46 12.39 7.29
N SER A 89 2.67 13.38 8.16
CA SER A 89 3.50 13.21 9.36
C SER A 89 2.88 12.29 10.42
N ALA A 90 1.55 12.17 10.43
CA ALA A 90 0.80 11.31 11.36
C ALA A 90 0.45 9.94 10.76
N SER A 91 0.45 9.81 9.42
CA SER A 91 0.08 8.57 8.74
C SER A 91 1.15 7.49 8.88
N SER A 92 0.72 6.28 9.14
CA SER A 92 1.61 5.11 9.21
C SER A 92 1.84 4.46 7.84
N ASP A 93 0.88 4.57 6.93
CA ASP A 93 0.80 3.86 5.64
C ASP A 93 0.81 4.78 4.41
N GLY A 94 0.43 6.05 4.56
CA GLY A 94 0.35 7.02 3.47
C GLY A 94 -0.66 6.66 2.37
N ASP A 95 -1.63 5.80 2.66
CA ASP A 95 -2.62 5.31 1.70
C ASP A 95 -3.71 6.36 1.47
N LEU A 96 -3.66 7.03 0.32
CA LEU A 96 -4.63 8.05 -0.11
C LEU A 96 -6.02 7.50 -0.42
N THR A 97 -6.17 6.18 -0.45
CA THR A 97 -7.42 5.48 -0.76
C THR A 97 -7.87 4.57 0.36
N GLY A 98 -7.16 4.59 1.48
CA GLY A 98 -7.46 3.82 2.68
C GLY A 98 -8.48 4.50 3.58
N ALA A 99 -9.04 3.73 4.52
CA ALA A 99 -10.00 4.24 5.51
C ALA A 99 -9.39 5.27 6.47
N SER A 100 -8.06 5.28 6.63
CA SER A 100 -7.33 6.25 7.46
C SER A 100 -7.17 7.63 6.80
N PHE A 101 -7.41 7.73 5.47
CA PHE A 101 -7.34 8.99 4.75
C PHE A 101 -8.66 9.76 4.89
N PRO A 102 -8.65 11.02 5.39
CA PRO A 102 -9.88 11.76 5.61
C PRO A 102 -10.58 12.11 4.30
N ALA A 103 -11.81 11.63 4.10
CA ALA A 103 -12.56 11.87 2.86
C ALA A 103 -12.73 13.38 2.56
N TRP A 104 -12.98 14.20 3.58
CA TRP A 104 -13.12 15.66 3.42
C TRP A 104 -11.84 16.34 2.90
N LEU A 105 -10.68 15.73 3.15
CA LEU A 105 -9.41 16.28 2.66
C LEU A 105 -9.30 16.13 1.14
N VAL A 106 -9.86 15.06 0.57
CA VAL A 106 -9.95 14.88 -0.89
C VAL A 106 -10.73 16.03 -1.54
N ASP A 107 -11.86 16.40 -0.94
CA ASP A 107 -12.69 17.49 -1.46
C ASP A 107 -11.97 18.84 -1.38
N LEU A 108 -11.20 19.05 -0.31
CA LEU A 108 -10.45 20.28 -0.11
C LEU A 108 -9.26 20.42 -1.07
N ILE A 109 -8.47 19.34 -1.24
CA ILE A 109 -7.28 19.38 -2.11
C ILE A 109 -7.61 19.29 -3.60
N GLY A 110 -8.81 18.79 -3.92
CA GLY A 110 -9.26 18.58 -5.29
C GLY A 110 -8.49 17.48 -6.04
N THR A 111 -9.08 16.98 -7.11
CA THR A 111 -8.52 15.85 -7.89
C THR A 111 -7.14 16.16 -8.49
N ARG A 112 -6.92 17.39 -8.95
CA ARG A 112 -5.66 17.79 -9.57
C ARG A 112 -4.48 17.70 -8.60
N LEU A 113 -4.66 18.19 -7.38
CA LEU A 113 -3.60 18.18 -6.37
C LEU A 113 -3.39 16.77 -5.83
N SER A 114 -4.46 16.01 -5.54
CA SER A 114 -4.37 14.65 -5.02
C SER A 114 -3.63 13.72 -5.98
N VAL A 115 -3.93 13.78 -7.29
CA VAL A 115 -3.22 13.04 -8.33
C VAL A 115 -1.76 13.49 -8.44
N GLY A 116 -1.48 14.81 -8.27
CA GLY A 116 -0.12 15.35 -8.30
C GLY A 116 0.74 14.92 -7.12
N LEU A 117 0.14 14.61 -5.97
CA LEU A 117 0.85 14.17 -4.77
C LEU A 117 1.08 12.65 -4.72
N ALA A 118 0.39 11.86 -5.54
CA ALA A 118 0.61 10.42 -5.64
C ALA A 118 1.86 10.10 -6.48
N ASP A 119 2.38 8.88 -6.31
CA ASP A 119 3.45 8.36 -7.17
C ASP A 119 2.86 7.95 -8.52
N ARG A 120 3.23 8.64 -9.59
CA ARG A 120 2.77 8.32 -10.94
C ARG A 120 3.64 7.23 -11.56
N ARG A 121 3.03 6.47 -12.47
CA ARG A 121 3.74 5.41 -13.19
C ARG A 121 4.94 5.99 -13.95
N GLY A 122 6.14 5.48 -13.63
CA GLY A 122 7.39 5.84 -14.31
C GLY A 122 8.10 7.09 -13.79
N GLU A 123 7.55 7.82 -12.80
CA GLU A 123 8.19 9.01 -12.21
C GLU A 123 9.08 8.67 -11.00
N CYS A 124 8.88 7.49 -10.39
CA CYS A 124 9.62 7.12 -9.19
C CYS A 124 11.09 6.81 -9.49
N ILE A 125 11.98 7.50 -8.79
CA ILE A 125 13.44 7.29 -8.88
C ILE A 125 13.96 6.24 -7.90
N HIS A 126 13.08 5.50 -7.24
CA HIS A 126 13.38 4.37 -6.36
C HIS A 126 14.47 4.67 -5.32
N SER A 127 15.54 3.88 -5.27
CA SER A 127 16.63 4.00 -4.30
C SER A 127 17.42 5.32 -4.40
N ALA A 128 17.32 6.05 -5.49
CA ALA A 128 17.93 7.38 -5.63
C ALA A 128 17.11 8.48 -4.92
N CYS A 129 15.89 8.19 -4.45
CA CYS A 129 15.04 9.16 -3.77
C CYS A 129 15.53 9.42 -2.34
N LEU A 130 15.64 10.70 -1.95
CA LEU A 130 15.99 11.11 -0.59
C LEU A 130 15.03 10.56 0.47
N HIS A 131 13.78 10.32 0.08
CA HIS A 131 12.74 9.76 0.95
C HIS A 131 12.63 8.24 0.89
N TYR A 132 13.52 7.53 0.19
CA TYR A 132 13.42 6.08 -0.05
C TYR A 132 13.12 5.26 1.23
N HIS A 133 13.83 5.54 2.30
CA HIS A 133 13.67 4.82 3.57
C HIS A 133 12.32 5.09 4.26
N LYS A 134 11.77 6.29 4.07
CA LYS A 134 10.48 6.73 4.64
C LYS A 134 9.32 6.57 3.66
N CYS A 135 9.60 6.22 2.39
CA CYS A 135 8.60 6.11 1.34
C CYS A 135 7.52 5.09 1.69
N PHE A 136 6.26 5.50 1.66
CA PHE A 136 5.12 4.66 1.97
C PHE A 136 4.98 3.48 1.00
N GLY A 137 5.14 3.72 -0.29
CA GLY A 137 5.13 2.66 -1.31
C GLY A 137 6.22 1.62 -1.08
N GLU A 138 7.46 2.05 -0.78
CA GLU A 138 8.57 1.15 -0.46
C GLU A 138 8.37 0.42 0.87
N LYS A 139 7.78 1.09 1.86
CA LYS A 139 7.40 0.45 3.13
C LYS A 139 6.40 -0.68 2.91
N SER A 140 5.38 -0.45 2.07
CA SER A 140 4.41 -1.48 1.68
C SER A 140 5.07 -2.65 0.95
N ILE A 141 6.02 -2.39 0.03
CA ILE A 141 6.78 -3.43 -0.67
C ILE A 141 7.62 -4.26 0.32
N ARG A 142 8.34 -3.60 1.23
CA ARG A 142 9.15 -4.29 2.25
C ARG A 142 8.28 -5.14 3.19
N ALA A 143 7.14 -4.62 3.62
CA ALA A 143 6.19 -5.36 4.45
C ALA A 143 5.65 -6.60 3.71
N ALA A 144 5.29 -6.46 2.43
CA ALA A 144 4.79 -7.58 1.63
C ALA A 144 5.82 -8.71 1.43
N ARG A 145 7.12 -8.40 1.45
CA ARG A 145 8.18 -9.42 1.36
C ARG A 145 8.30 -10.28 2.62
N GLN A 146 7.84 -9.78 3.75
CA GLN A 146 7.92 -10.46 5.05
C GLN A 146 6.60 -11.08 5.48
N ALA A 147 5.49 -10.69 4.85
CA ALA A 147 4.16 -11.15 5.21
C ALA A 147 3.89 -12.59 4.74
N ASP A 148 3.09 -13.30 5.52
CA ASP A 148 2.61 -14.64 5.17
C ASP A 148 1.48 -14.56 4.15
N ILE A 149 0.60 -13.57 4.27
CA ILE A 149 -0.52 -13.31 3.36
C ILE A 149 -0.40 -11.91 2.78
N VAL A 150 -0.37 -11.79 1.46
CA VAL A 150 -0.40 -10.52 0.75
C VAL A 150 -1.66 -10.42 -0.09
N ILE A 151 -2.50 -9.45 0.19
CA ILE A 151 -3.71 -9.16 -0.58
C ILE A 151 -3.37 -8.06 -1.60
N ALA A 152 -3.64 -8.30 -2.88
CA ALA A 152 -3.35 -7.33 -3.92
C ALA A 152 -4.35 -7.43 -5.09
N ASN A 153 -4.36 -6.45 -5.98
CA ASN A 153 -5.14 -6.57 -7.21
C ASN A 153 -4.43 -7.50 -8.23
N HIS A 154 -5.19 -7.98 -9.21
CA HIS A 154 -4.69 -8.90 -10.24
C HIS A 154 -3.45 -8.36 -10.94
N ALA A 155 -3.41 -7.08 -11.29
CA ALA A 155 -2.27 -6.47 -12.00
C ALA A 155 -0.97 -6.57 -11.18
N LEU A 156 -1.02 -6.28 -9.88
CA LEU A 156 0.14 -6.40 -9.00
C LEU A 156 0.58 -7.84 -8.80
N VAL A 157 -0.37 -8.77 -8.66
CA VAL A 157 -0.07 -10.20 -8.51
C VAL A 157 0.59 -10.74 -9.78
N MET A 158 0.07 -10.39 -10.95
CA MET A 158 0.66 -10.80 -12.24
C MET A 158 2.07 -10.22 -12.44
N ILE A 159 2.28 -8.95 -12.08
CA ILE A 159 3.62 -8.35 -12.12
C ILE A 159 4.57 -9.08 -11.16
N GLN A 160 4.12 -9.36 -9.94
CA GLN A 160 4.93 -10.08 -8.95
C GLN A 160 5.28 -11.49 -9.43
N ALA A 161 4.32 -12.20 -10.01
CA ALA A 161 4.54 -13.53 -10.55
C ALA A 161 5.50 -13.55 -11.76
N ALA A 162 5.42 -12.50 -12.61
CA ALA A 162 6.27 -12.39 -13.81
C ALA A 162 7.73 -12.00 -13.47
N ILE A 163 7.91 -11.10 -12.48
CA ILE A 163 9.26 -10.65 -12.08
C ILE A 163 9.97 -11.74 -11.26
N GLY A 164 9.19 -12.58 -10.56
CA GLY A 164 9.72 -13.52 -9.58
C GLY A 164 10.28 -12.83 -8.34
N GLY A 165 10.65 -13.60 -7.35
CA GLY A 165 11.44 -13.12 -6.22
C GLY A 165 12.94 -13.21 -6.55
N PRO A 166 13.81 -12.41 -5.91
CA PRO A 166 15.25 -12.61 -5.97
C PRO A 166 15.61 -14.03 -5.54
N GLU A 167 16.73 -14.56 -6.02
CA GLU A 167 17.25 -15.84 -5.59
C GLU A 167 17.31 -15.91 -4.05
N GLY A 168 16.76 -16.98 -3.46
CA GLY A 168 16.63 -17.11 -2.00
C GLY A 168 15.41 -16.42 -1.38
N SER A 169 14.48 -15.90 -2.19
CA SER A 169 13.19 -15.40 -1.67
C SER A 169 12.34 -16.55 -1.11
N ARG A 170 11.46 -16.20 -0.15
CA ARG A 170 10.49 -17.14 0.44
C ARG A 170 9.64 -17.79 -0.67
N PRO A 171 9.33 -19.10 -0.55
CA PRO A 171 8.41 -19.77 -1.47
C PRO A 171 7.09 -19.00 -1.59
N THR A 172 6.57 -18.84 -2.80
CA THR A 172 5.37 -18.02 -3.03
C THR A 172 4.31 -18.84 -3.76
N ARG A 173 3.06 -18.72 -3.33
CA ARG A 173 1.86 -19.25 -3.99
C ARG A 173 0.90 -18.12 -4.31
N TYR A 174 0.09 -18.33 -5.33
CA TYR A 174 -0.87 -17.34 -5.81
C TYR A 174 -2.27 -17.95 -5.80
N ILE A 175 -3.22 -17.20 -5.23
CA ILE A 175 -4.65 -17.53 -5.22
C ILE A 175 -5.34 -16.39 -5.97
N PHE A 176 -6.10 -16.72 -6.99
CA PHE A 176 -6.92 -15.78 -7.73
C PHE A 176 -8.37 -15.95 -7.28
N ASP A 177 -8.91 -14.90 -6.68
CA ASP A 177 -10.28 -14.83 -6.19
C ASP A 177 -10.97 -13.70 -6.95
N GLU A 178 -11.76 -14.10 -7.98
CA GLU A 178 -12.52 -13.26 -8.92
C GLU A 178 -12.04 -11.83 -9.19
#